data_243b1b147ca1ae82e6ff2947321c00f3
#
_entry.id   243b1b147ca1ae82e6ff2947321c00f3
#
_cell.length_a   1.000
_cell.length_b   1.000
_cell.length_c   1.000
_cell.angle_alpha   90.00
_cell.angle_beta   90.00
_cell.angle_gamma   90.00
#
_symmetry.space_group_name_H-M   'P 1'
#
loop_
_entity.id
_entity.type
_entity.pdbx_description
1 polymer ?
#
loop_
_entity_poly.entity_id
_entity_poly.type
_entity_poly.pdbx_seq_one_letter_code
_entity_poly.pdbx_strand_id
1 'polypeptide(L)'
;MLKIAVYREKLLVMADEKLLEWCKQTFENATGTWFSEPENLIKIHEKLGEYGQKLADTHHHYLPALYVPKIEKRYEVKWFEKEEIKVFEGDNRFWEALLFDEQTPDMLVVCAVEGDEILGMASVTRDCEKLWQMGVNVTEEGKGKGIGGYVTGLLKEELLERGIVPFYATVESHIKSQKVAFQAGFE
;
A
#
# COMPACT_ATOMS: atom_id res chain seq x y z
N MET A 1 20.98 1.82 0.19
CA MET A 1 19.54 1.65 -0.17
C MET A 1 19.40 1.64 -1.68
N LEU A 2 18.51 0.81 -2.23
CA LEU A 2 18.10 0.81 -3.63
C LEU A 2 16.57 0.65 -3.68
N LYS A 3 15.88 1.55 -4.36
CA LYS A 3 14.46 1.45 -4.69
C LYS A 3 14.30 1.65 -6.19
N ILE A 4 13.58 0.76 -6.84
CA ILE A 4 13.29 0.84 -8.27
C ILE A 4 11.77 0.74 -8.43
N ALA A 5 11.17 1.72 -9.06
CA ALA A 5 9.77 1.70 -9.41
C ALA A 5 9.61 1.69 -10.93
N VAL A 6 8.70 0.86 -11.39
CA VAL A 6 8.26 0.85 -12.79
C VAL A 6 6.98 1.66 -12.87
N TYR A 7 7.02 2.73 -13.66
CA TYR A 7 5.83 3.52 -13.93
C TYR A 7 5.62 3.64 -15.43
N ARG A 8 4.56 3.04 -15.91
CA ARG A 8 4.32 2.80 -17.35
C ARG A 8 5.52 2.02 -17.91
N GLU A 9 6.20 2.50 -18.92
CA GLU A 9 7.37 1.82 -19.50
C GLU A 9 8.71 2.37 -18.99
N LYS A 10 8.70 3.21 -17.96
CA LYS A 10 9.89 3.89 -17.42
C LYS A 10 10.31 3.32 -16.09
N LEU A 11 11.62 3.30 -15.87
CA LEU A 11 12.21 2.98 -14.57
C LEU A 11 12.53 4.28 -13.82
N LEU A 12 12.10 4.33 -12.57
CA LEU A 12 12.49 5.35 -11.61
C LEU A 12 13.41 4.70 -10.60
N VAL A 13 14.65 5.11 -10.56
CA VAL A 13 15.67 4.52 -9.68
C VAL A 13 16.12 5.53 -8.65
N MET A 14 16.02 5.17 -7.38
CA MET A 14 16.60 5.86 -6.26
C MET A 14 17.61 4.93 -5.59
N ALA A 15 18.86 5.34 -5.51
CA ALA A 15 19.93 4.51 -4.98
C ALA A 15 20.99 5.35 -4.22
N ASP A 16 21.68 4.70 -3.31
CA ASP A 16 22.91 5.25 -2.74
C ASP A 16 23.91 5.54 -3.85
N GLU A 17 24.73 6.58 -3.68
CA GLU A 17 25.69 7.06 -4.68
C GLU A 17 26.56 5.92 -5.26
N LYS A 18 27.00 5.01 -4.40
CA LYS A 18 27.83 3.84 -4.78
C LYS A 18 27.13 2.85 -5.75
N LEU A 19 25.82 2.91 -5.87
CA LEU A 19 25.04 2.04 -6.76
C LEU A 19 24.57 2.76 -8.03
N LEU A 20 24.56 4.09 -8.06
CA LEU A 20 23.97 4.86 -9.15
C LEU A 20 24.62 4.56 -10.50
N GLU A 21 25.95 4.48 -10.55
CA GLU A 21 26.65 4.21 -11.81
C GLU A 21 26.37 2.81 -12.33
N TRP A 22 26.34 1.82 -11.44
CA TRP A 22 25.94 0.45 -11.80
C TRP A 22 24.49 0.41 -12.30
N CYS A 23 23.57 1.11 -11.65
CA CYS A 23 22.18 1.18 -12.10
C CYS A 23 22.06 1.79 -13.50
N LYS A 24 22.79 2.88 -13.78
CA LYS A 24 22.80 3.50 -15.11
C LYS A 24 23.27 2.51 -16.17
N GLN A 25 24.44 1.91 -15.96
CA GLN A 25 25.03 0.97 -16.93
C GLN A 25 24.17 -0.28 -17.14
N THR A 26 23.57 -0.81 -16.07
CA THR A 26 22.80 -2.05 -16.12
C THR A 26 21.41 -1.85 -16.73
N PHE A 27 20.78 -0.70 -16.49
CA PHE A 27 19.39 -0.45 -16.84
C PHE A 27 19.19 0.66 -17.88
N GLU A 28 20.27 1.16 -18.53
CA GLU A 28 20.20 2.22 -19.53
C GLU A 28 19.18 1.93 -20.66
N ASN A 29 19.14 0.67 -21.11
CA ASN A 29 18.25 0.22 -22.18
C ASN A 29 17.11 -0.66 -21.67
N ALA A 30 16.90 -0.76 -20.37
CA ALA A 30 15.82 -1.58 -19.81
C ALA A 30 14.46 -0.87 -19.97
N THR A 31 13.46 -1.64 -20.35
CA THR A 31 12.06 -1.18 -20.40
C THR A 31 11.30 -1.63 -19.17
N GLY A 32 10.36 -0.82 -18.71
CA GLY A 32 9.54 -1.18 -17.56
C GLY A 32 8.74 -2.46 -17.76
N THR A 33 8.28 -2.74 -18.98
CA THR A 33 7.42 -3.88 -19.31
C THR A 33 7.98 -5.22 -18.85
N TRP A 34 9.30 -5.44 -19.02
CA TRP A 34 9.96 -6.71 -18.69
C TRP A 34 10.95 -6.58 -17.52
N PHE A 35 10.86 -5.48 -16.78
CA PHE A 35 11.87 -5.21 -15.75
C PHE A 35 11.84 -6.23 -14.60
N SER A 36 10.67 -6.69 -14.21
CA SER A 36 10.50 -7.66 -13.10
C SER A 36 10.81 -9.10 -13.47
N GLU A 37 11.32 -9.35 -14.68
CA GLU A 37 11.77 -10.70 -15.05
C GLU A 37 12.91 -11.19 -14.15
N PRO A 38 12.98 -12.51 -13.88
CA PRO A 38 13.96 -13.09 -12.95
C PRO A 38 15.40 -12.68 -13.25
N GLU A 39 15.78 -12.53 -14.51
CA GLU A 39 17.13 -12.12 -14.89
C GLU A 39 17.54 -10.78 -14.28
N ASN A 40 16.66 -9.79 -14.28
CA ASN A 40 16.93 -8.47 -13.70
C ASN A 40 16.93 -8.52 -12.18
N LEU A 41 15.99 -9.27 -11.59
CA LEU A 41 15.92 -9.43 -10.14
C LEU A 41 17.16 -10.14 -9.57
N ILE A 42 17.68 -11.14 -10.29
CA ILE A 42 18.93 -11.83 -9.92
C ILE A 42 20.10 -10.86 -9.97
N LYS A 43 20.25 -10.08 -11.05
CA LYS A 43 21.33 -9.07 -11.16
C LYS A 43 21.30 -8.07 -10.00
N ILE A 44 20.10 -7.62 -9.62
CA ILE A 44 19.91 -6.71 -8.47
C ILE A 44 20.30 -7.40 -7.19
N HIS A 45 19.85 -8.64 -6.97
CA HIS A 45 20.14 -9.40 -5.76
C HIS A 45 21.66 -9.63 -5.60
N GLU A 46 22.33 -10.06 -6.66
CA GLU A 46 23.79 -10.27 -6.68
C GLU A 46 24.54 -8.98 -6.38
N LYS A 47 24.16 -7.88 -7.02
CA LYS A 47 24.77 -6.56 -6.77
C LYS A 47 24.59 -6.08 -5.34
N LEU A 48 23.41 -6.26 -4.77
CA LEU A 48 23.17 -5.93 -3.36
C LEU A 48 23.99 -6.81 -2.43
N GLY A 49 24.22 -8.08 -2.79
CA GLY A 49 25.05 -9.05 -2.06
C GLY A 49 26.51 -8.56 -1.86
N GLU A 50 27.09 -7.83 -2.81
CA GLU A 50 28.42 -7.22 -2.68
C GLU A 50 28.51 -6.25 -1.49
N TYR A 51 27.37 -5.75 -1.01
CA TYR A 51 27.27 -4.82 0.12
C TYR A 51 26.62 -5.45 1.35
N GLY A 52 26.49 -6.78 1.39
CA GLY A 52 25.81 -7.50 2.48
C GLY A 52 24.29 -7.23 2.55
N GLN A 53 23.71 -6.77 1.45
CA GLN A 53 22.28 -6.49 1.32
C GLN A 53 21.59 -7.56 0.45
N LYS A 54 20.29 -7.59 0.48
CA LYS A 54 19.48 -8.49 -0.35
C LYS A 54 18.26 -7.76 -0.93
N LEU A 55 17.71 -8.30 -2.00
CA LEU A 55 16.39 -7.90 -2.45
C LEU A 55 15.39 -8.25 -1.35
N ALA A 56 14.65 -7.25 -0.86
CA ALA A 56 13.70 -7.44 0.24
C ALA A 56 12.39 -8.02 -0.27
N ASP A 57 11.75 -7.31 -1.18
CA ASP A 57 10.45 -7.68 -1.74
C ASP A 57 10.19 -6.98 -3.08
N THR A 58 9.11 -7.40 -3.72
CA THR A 58 8.52 -6.73 -4.88
C THR A 58 7.03 -6.52 -4.63
N HIS A 59 6.54 -5.30 -4.86
CA HIS A 59 5.15 -4.95 -4.66
C HIS A 59 4.53 -4.36 -5.92
N HIS A 60 3.25 -4.69 -6.17
CA HIS A 60 2.41 -3.88 -7.02
C HIS A 60 1.93 -2.67 -6.23
N HIS A 61 2.04 -1.49 -6.85
CA HIS A 61 1.52 -0.25 -6.32
C HIS A 61 0.37 0.21 -7.19
N TYR A 62 -0.77 0.45 -6.56
CA TYR A 62 -1.99 0.91 -7.21
C TYR A 62 -2.29 2.33 -6.77
N LEU A 63 -2.67 3.17 -7.73
CA LEU A 63 -3.10 4.55 -7.50
C LEU A 63 -4.62 4.66 -7.70
N PRO A 64 -5.28 5.70 -7.14
CA PRO A 64 -6.68 5.93 -7.39
C PRO A 64 -6.97 6.07 -8.88
N ALA A 65 -7.92 5.30 -9.39
CA ALA A 65 -8.40 5.43 -10.76
C ALA A 65 -9.08 6.79 -10.96
N LEU A 66 -8.95 7.38 -12.17
CA LEU A 66 -9.48 8.71 -12.47
C LEU A 66 -11.02 8.78 -12.41
N TYR A 67 -11.69 7.67 -12.71
CA TYR A 67 -13.15 7.60 -12.79
C TYR A 67 -13.65 6.39 -12.00
N VAL A 68 -14.10 6.64 -10.79
CA VAL A 68 -14.69 5.61 -9.94
C VAL A 68 -16.04 6.12 -9.40
N PRO A 69 -17.10 5.31 -9.46
CA PRO A 69 -18.35 5.63 -8.79
C PRO A 69 -18.14 5.87 -7.29
N LYS A 70 -18.85 6.82 -6.71
CA LYS A 70 -18.84 7.02 -5.26
C LYS A 70 -19.27 5.75 -4.53
N ILE A 71 -18.63 5.48 -3.40
CA ILE A 71 -18.98 4.34 -2.55
C ILE A 71 -20.35 4.58 -1.91
N GLU A 72 -21.28 3.67 -2.18
CA GLU A 72 -22.58 3.70 -1.51
C GLU A 72 -22.44 3.27 -0.05
N LYS A 73 -23.10 4.00 0.86
CA LYS A 73 -23.13 3.65 2.28
C LYS A 73 -23.89 2.34 2.50
N ARG A 74 -23.21 1.32 3.00
CA ARG A 74 -23.78 -0.03 3.25
C ARG A 74 -23.72 -0.44 4.71
N TYR A 75 -22.76 0.09 5.45
CA TYR A 75 -22.51 -0.23 6.86
C TYR A 75 -22.36 1.06 7.66
N GLU A 76 -22.62 0.97 8.95
CA GLU A 76 -22.21 2.00 9.89
C GLU A 76 -20.67 2.04 9.93
N VAL A 77 -20.09 3.24 10.02
CA VAL A 77 -18.65 3.43 10.08
C VAL A 77 -18.24 4.31 11.24
N LYS A 78 -17.11 3.99 11.84
CA LYS A 78 -16.44 4.80 12.86
C LYS A 78 -15.09 5.25 12.32
N TRP A 79 -14.78 6.53 12.53
CA TRP A 79 -13.51 7.13 12.12
C TRP A 79 -12.65 7.43 13.35
N PHE A 80 -11.34 7.29 13.20
CA PHE A 80 -10.37 7.55 14.26
C PHE A 80 -9.18 8.29 13.64
N GLU A 81 -8.71 9.34 14.35
CA GLU A 81 -7.58 10.14 13.90
C GLU A 81 -6.52 10.26 15.00
N LYS A 82 -5.24 10.22 14.61
CA LYS A 82 -4.11 10.51 15.49
C LYS A 82 -4.15 9.72 16.81
N GLU A 83 -4.30 10.43 17.95
CA GLU A 83 -4.28 9.82 19.28
C GLU A 83 -5.43 8.82 19.51
N GLU A 84 -6.55 8.99 18.84
CA GLU A 84 -7.69 8.07 18.94
C GLU A 84 -7.36 6.67 18.41
N ILE A 85 -6.40 6.57 17.46
CA ILE A 85 -5.97 5.30 16.86
C ILE A 85 -5.32 4.39 17.90
N LYS A 86 -4.76 4.96 18.98
CA LYS A 86 -4.10 4.20 20.05
C LYS A 86 -5.00 3.20 20.76
N VAL A 87 -6.31 3.35 20.65
CA VAL A 87 -7.27 2.36 21.19
C VAL A 87 -7.07 0.96 20.62
N PHE A 88 -6.44 0.86 19.44
CA PHE A 88 -6.15 -0.39 18.74
C PHE A 88 -4.75 -0.93 19.02
N GLU A 89 -3.93 -0.26 19.82
CA GLU A 89 -2.57 -0.69 20.09
C GLU A 89 -2.58 -2.07 20.78
N GLY A 90 -1.87 -3.03 20.16
CA GLY A 90 -1.85 -4.42 20.62
C GLY A 90 -3.01 -5.29 20.13
N ASP A 91 -3.94 -4.76 19.35
CA ASP A 91 -4.99 -5.56 18.71
C ASP A 91 -4.48 -6.24 17.43
N ASN A 92 -4.09 -7.50 17.55
CA ASN A 92 -3.52 -8.28 16.45
C ASN A 92 -4.48 -8.55 15.29
N ARG A 93 -5.77 -8.20 15.40
CA ARG A 93 -6.71 -8.33 14.26
C ARG A 93 -6.38 -7.36 13.14
N PHE A 94 -5.66 -6.27 13.44
CA PHE A 94 -5.44 -5.15 12.52
C PHE A 94 -3.95 -4.89 12.21
N TRP A 95 -3.10 -5.90 12.31
CA TRP A 95 -1.65 -5.80 12.15
C TRP A 95 -1.17 -5.40 10.74
N GLU A 96 -1.98 -5.61 9.69
CA GLU A 96 -1.68 -5.11 8.34
C GLU A 96 -2.25 -3.70 8.10
N ALA A 97 -3.28 -3.33 8.86
CA ALA A 97 -3.86 -2.00 8.78
C ALA A 97 -3.06 -0.99 9.60
N LEU A 98 -2.61 -1.34 10.81
CA LEU A 98 -1.95 -0.45 11.75
C LEU A 98 -0.54 -0.92 12.05
N LEU A 99 0.43 -0.04 11.85
CA LEU A 99 1.85 -0.35 12.06
C LEU A 99 2.40 0.21 13.36
N PHE A 100 1.82 1.30 13.90
CA PHE A 100 2.31 2.04 15.06
C PHE A 100 3.81 2.40 14.96
N ASP A 101 4.26 2.74 13.74
CA ASP A 101 5.64 3.13 13.44
C ASP A 101 5.79 4.65 13.52
N GLU A 102 6.73 5.14 14.34
CA GLU A 102 6.98 6.57 14.51
C GLU A 102 7.49 7.25 13.22
N GLN A 103 8.16 6.51 12.32
CA GLN A 103 8.69 7.07 11.07
C GLN A 103 7.59 7.22 10.02
N THR A 104 6.61 6.31 10.03
CA THR A 104 5.44 6.31 9.15
C THR A 104 4.17 6.20 9.97
N PRO A 105 3.78 7.26 10.70
CA PRO A 105 2.68 7.21 11.66
C PRO A 105 1.33 6.94 10.99
N ASP A 106 0.50 6.16 11.68
CA ASP A 106 -0.91 5.97 11.33
C ASP A 106 -1.68 7.28 11.50
N MET A 107 -2.38 7.73 10.47
CA MET A 107 -2.97 9.08 10.42
C MET A 107 -4.47 9.10 10.48
N LEU A 108 -5.13 8.15 9.84
CA LEU A 108 -6.58 8.06 9.71
C LEU A 108 -7.01 6.61 9.57
N VAL A 109 -8.07 6.27 10.26
CA VAL A 109 -8.67 4.93 10.28
C VAL A 109 -10.16 5.03 10.03
N VAL A 110 -10.70 4.10 9.27
CA VAL A 110 -12.13 3.84 9.16
C VAL A 110 -12.44 2.38 9.45
N CYS A 111 -13.39 2.15 10.33
CA CYS A 111 -13.91 0.83 10.66
C CYS A 111 -15.36 0.69 10.17
N ALA A 112 -15.67 -0.38 9.46
CA ALA A 112 -17.07 -0.80 9.28
C ALA A 112 -17.50 -1.59 10.52
N VAL A 113 -18.67 -1.26 11.07
CA VAL A 113 -19.18 -1.87 12.30
C VAL A 113 -20.60 -2.42 12.12
N GLU A 114 -20.93 -3.43 12.92
CA GLU A 114 -22.27 -3.98 13.07
C GLU A 114 -22.55 -4.13 14.58
N GLY A 115 -23.33 -3.20 15.12
CA GLY A 115 -23.43 -3.05 16.59
C GLY A 115 -22.08 -2.66 17.21
N ASP A 116 -21.59 -3.46 18.13
CA ASP A 116 -20.30 -3.25 18.79
C ASP A 116 -19.12 -3.96 18.08
N GLU A 117 -19.41 -4.78 17.07
CA GLU A 117 -18.40 -5.58 16.37
C GLU A 117 -17.78 -4.83 15.20
N ILE A 118 -16.45 -4.85 15.10
CA ILE A 118 -15.72 -4.33 13.95
C ILE A 118 -15.62 -5.44 12.89
N LEU A 119 -16.20 -5.20 11.73
CA LEU A 119 -16.17 -6.13 10.59
C LEU A 119 -14.89 -6.01 9.76
N GLY A 120 -14.27 -4.86 9.77
CA GLY A 120 -13.00 -4.58 9.11
C GLY A 120 -12.60 -3.13 9.23
N MET A 121 -11.34 -2.89 8.96
CA MET A 121 -10.67 -1.61 9.12
C MET A 121 -9.82 -1.32 7.90
N ALA A 122 -9.80 -0.06 7.46
CA ALA A 122 -8.76 0.49 6.61
C ALA A 122 -8.07 1.65 7.33
N SER A 123 -6.78 1.77 7.13
CA SER A 123 -5.96 2.86 7.68
C SER A 123 -5.02 3.41 6.64
N VAL A 124 -4.37 4.52 6.96
CA VAL A 124 -3.26 5.06 6.19
C VAL A 124 -2.11 5.46 7.07
N THR A 125 -0.91 5.18 6.60
CA THR A 125 0.34 5.70 7.13
C THR A 125 0.84 6.87 6.29
N ARG A 126 1.50 7.84 6.95
CA ARG A 126 2.09 9.00 6.26
C ARG A 126 3.51 8.70 5.82
N ASP A 127 3.69 8.25 4.58
CA ASP A 127 5.01 7.98 4.00
C ASP A 127 5.72 9.26 3.55
N CYS A 128 4.97 10.25 3.06
CA CYS A 128 5.46 11.58 2.77
C CYS A 128 4.34 12.62 2.89
N GLU A 129 4.61 13.87 2.51
CA GLU A 129 3.65 14.96 2.69
C GLU A 129 2.28 14.71 2.04
N LYS A 130 2.26 14.14 0.83
CA LYS A 130 1.03 14.01 0.03
C LYS A 130 0.75 12.60 -0.48
N LEU A 131 1.60 11.63 -0.21
CA LEU A 131 1.43 10.26 -0.66
C LEU A 131 1.43 9.32 0.55
N TRP A 132 0.25 8.72 0.83
CA TRP A 132 0.01 7.92 2.03
C TRP A 132 -0.35 6.49 1.68
N GLN A 133 0.25 5.53 2.38
CA GLN A 133 0.05 4.10 2.13
C GLN A 133 -1.20 3.58 2.83
N MET A 134 -2.01 2.82 2.09
CA MET A 134 -3.20 2.16 2.62
C MET A 134 -2.84 0.81 3.26
N GLY A 135 -3.44 0.54 4.42
CA GLY A 135 -3.49 -0.76 5.06
C GLY A 135 -4.92 -1.23 5.27
N VAL A 136 -5.20 -2.54 5.29
CA VAL A 136 -6.54 -3.07 5.47
C VAL A 136 -6.54 -4.44 6.13
N ASN A 137 -7.42 -4.63 7.11
CA ASN A 137 -7.76 -5.94 7.65
C ASN A 137 -9.29 -6.14 7.68
N VAL A 138 -9.70 -7.36 7.48
CA VAL A 138 -11.10 -7.78 7.59
C VAL A 138 -11.19 -8.90 8.60
N THR A 139 -12.05 -8.76 9.61
CA THR A 139 -12.27 -9.78 10.64
C THR A 139 -12.96 -11.02 10.07
N GLU A 140 -13.00 -12.12 10.84
CA GLU A 140 -13.70 -13.34 10.40
C GLU A 140 -15.17 -13.05 10.10
N GLU A 141 -15.83 -12.22 10.93
CA GLU A 141 -17.23 -11.81 10.80
C GLU A 141 -17.50 -10.96 9.57
N GLY A 142 -16.47 -10.22 9.10
CA GLY A 142 -16.54 -9.36 7.90
C GLY A 142 -16.22 -10.08 6.59
N LYS A 143 -15.67 -11.31 6.64
CA LYS A 143 -15.27 -12.05 5.44
C LYS A 143 -16.45 -12.33 4.50
N GLY A 144 -16.21 -12.19 3.20
CA GLY A 144 -17.21 -12.43 2.15
C GLY A 144 -18.28 -11.34 2.00
N LYS A 145 -18.33 -10.34 2.89
CA LYS A 145 -19.30 -9.24 2.88
C LYS A 145 -18.85 -8.01 2.06
N GLY A 146 -17.68 -8.05 1.41
CA GLY A 146 -17.13 -6.93 0.64
C GLY A 146 -16.57 -5.78 1.50
N ILE A 147 -16.37 -6.01 2.79
CA ILE A 147 -15.93 -5.00 3.77
C ILE A 147 -14.60 -4.37 3.37
N GLY A 148 -13.60 -5.17 2.97
CA GLY A 148 -12.28 -4.66 2.61
C GLY A 148 -12.34 -3.58 1.53
N GLY A 149 -13.00 -3.88 0.40
CA GLY A 149 -13.19 -2.90 -0.68
C GLY A 149 -14.01 -1.69 -0.23
N TYR A 150 -15.01 -1.89 0.62
CA TYR A 150 -15.86 -0.82 1.15
C TYR A 150 -15.09 0.19 2.01
N VAL A 151 -14.40 -0.27 3.06
CA VAL A 151 -13.65 0.64 3.96
C VAL A 151 -12.45 1.29 3.25
N THR A 152 -11.75 0.53 2.40
CA THR A 152 -10.64 1.07 1.59
C THR A 152 -11.13 2.15 0.63
N GLY A 153 -12.28 1.94 -0.01
CA GLY A 153 -12.89 2.92 -0.91
C GLY A 153 -13.32 4.20 -0.19
N LEU A 154 -13.97 4.09 0.99
CA LEU A 154 -14.35 5.24 1.81
C LEU A 154 -13.12 6.06 2.23
N LEU A 155 -12.09 5.37 2.72
CA LEU A 155 -10.85 6.03 3.15
C LEU A 155 -10.15 6.73 1.99
N LYS A 156 -10.13 6.10 0.80
CA LYS A 156 -9.61 6.71 -0.41
C LYS A 156 -10.35 8.02 -0.76
N GLU A 157 -11.68 8.01 -0.74
CA GLU A 157 -12.49 9.20 -1.04
C GLU A 157 -12.16 10.34 -0.07
N GLU A 158 -12.16 10.06 1.23
CA GLU A 158 -11.83 11.03 2.28
C GLU A 158 -10.43 11.65 2.10
N LEU A 159 -9.43 10.82 1.77
CA LEU A 159 -8.05 11.31 1.55
C LEU A 159 -7.95 12.21 0.33
N LEU A 160 -8.61 11.85 -0.77
CA LEU A 160 -8.64 12.67 -1.98
C LEU A 160 -9.33 14.02 -1.73
N GLU A 161 -10.39 14.06 -0.93
CA GLU A 161 -11.05 15.29 -0.50
C GLU A 161 -10.13 16.17 0.36
N ARG A 162 -9.24 15.56 1.16
CA ARG A 162 -8.20 16.26 1.94
C ARG A 162 -6.97 16.68 1.09
N GLY A 163 -6.95 16.37 -0.21
CA GLY A 163 -5.80 16.64 -1.10
C GLY A 163 -4.61 15.74 -0.89
N ILE A 164 -4.82 14.56 -0.29
CA ILE A 164 -3.83 13.50 -0.11
C ILE A 164 -4.05 12.43 -1.19
N VAL A 165 -2.98 11.92 -1.77
CA VAL A 165 -3.02 10.82 -2.73
C VAL A 165 -2.76 9.51 -1.98
N PRO A 166 -3.77 8.66 -1.77
CA PRO A 166 -3.53 7.33 -1.22
C PRO A 166 -2.91 6.42 -2.26
N PHE A 167 -2.04 5.52 -1.83
CA PHE A 167 -1.60 4.40 -2.67
C PHE A 167 -1.80 3.07 -1.93
N TYR A 168 -2.07 2.04 -2.70
CA TYR A 168 -2.27 0.70 -2.18
C TYR A 168 -1.12 -0.19 -2.65
N ALA A 169 -0.42 -0.84 -1.74
CA ALA A 169 0.71 -1.72 -2.07
C ALA A 169 0.43 -3.16 -1.62
N THR A 170 0.75 -4.13 -2.47
CA THR A 170 0.64 -5.54 -2.12
C THR A 170 1.58 -6.40 -2.95
N VAL A 171 2.00 -7.53 -2.39
CA VAL A 171 2.81 -8.49 -3.13
C VAL A 171 2.00 -9.20 -4.22
N GLU A 172 2.67 -9.62 -5.27
CA GLU A 172 2.05 -10.23 -6.46
C GLU A 172 1.17 -11.44 -6.14
N SER A 173 1.59 -12.27 -5.19
CA SER A 173 0.85 -13.48 -4.81
C SER A 173 -0.39 -13.23 -3.94
N HIS A 174 -0.57 -12.00 -3.40
CA HIS A 174 -1.68 -11.69 -2.51
C HIS A 174 -2.94 -11.27 -3.27
N ILE A 175 -3.52 -12.20 -4.01
CA ILE A 175 -4.68 -11.97 -4.90
C ILE A 175 -5.90 -11.38 -4.18
N LYS A 176 -6.12 -11.74 -2.90
CA LYS A 176 -7.22 -11.18 -2.12
C LYS A 176 -7.05 -9.68 -1.90
N SER A 177 -5.84 -9.25 -1.57
CA SER A 177 -5.48 -7.85 -1.38
C SER A 177 -5.61 -7.05 -2.69
N GLN A 178 -5.15 -7.60 -3.82
CA GLN A 178 -5.32 -6.99 -5.14
C GLN A 178 -6.82 -6.77 -5.47
N LYS A 179 -7.68 -7.76 -5.19
CA LYS A 179 -9.14 -7.61 -5.37
C LYS A 179 -9.73 -6.50 -4.52
N VAL A 180 -9.23 -6.31 -3.29
CA VAL A 180 -9.65 -5.19 -2.43
C VAL A 180 -9.27 -3.85 -3.09
N ALA A 181 -8.05 -3.72 -3.60
CA ALA A 181 -7.60 -2.52 -4.30
C ALA A 181 -8.53 -2.19 -5.48
N PHE A 182 -8.78 -3.15 -6.38
CA PHE A 182 -9.67 -2.94 -7.53
C PHE A 182 -11.11 -2.61 -7.12
N GLN A 183 -11.67 -3.28 -6.11
CA GLN A 183 -13.02 -3.00 -5.60
C GLN A 183 -13.12 -1.59 -4.98
N ALA A 184 -12.04 -1.11 -4.39
CA ALA A 184 -11.95 0.24 -3.84
C ALA A 184 -11.68 1.31 -4.91
N GLY A 185 -11.48 0.93 -6.18
CA GLY A 185 -11.22 1.83 -7.31
C GLY A 185 -9.78 2.31 -7.37
N PHE A 186 -8.85 1.43 -7.13
CA PHE A 186 -7.44 1.61 -7.45
C PHE A 186 -7.09 0.87 -8.75
N GLU A 187 -6.10 1.36 -9.50
CA GLU A 187 -5.57 0.80 -10.75
C GLU A 187 -4.04 0.88 -10.82
#